data_64ff50f6c8c668e3e3f8c1c625439bc4
#
_entry.id   64ff50f6c8c668e3e3f8c1c625439bc4
#
_cell.length_a   1.000
_cell.length_b   1.000
_cell.length_c   1.000
_cell.angle_alpha   90.00
_cell.angle_beta   90.00
_cell.angle_gamma   90.00
#
_symmetry.space_group_name_H-M   'P 1'
#
loop_
_entity.id
_entity.type
_entity.pdbx_description
1 polymer ?
#
loop_
_entity_poly.entity_id
_entity_poly.type
_entity_poly.pdbx_seq_one_letter_code
_entity_poly.pdbx_strand_id
1 'polypeptide(L)'
;MEQKPVISGLICEFNPLHFGHAFLLSHMRKESDVVICAMSGPFVQRGEAALLSPWARAEMALWQGADLVLMLPVSFAMSGAERFARGGVSLLSGVGVNTLYFGSECGHAEKLDELASFLLSPTFSSALRPFLAQGLSFAAARTKAVQQVLGEDMAHFLLGPNNTLGIEYCKANRTLQAHLSL
;
A
#
# COMPACT_ATOMS: atom_id res chain seq x y z
N MET A 1 -12.53 16.15 26.29
CA MET A 1 -12.84 15.40 25.05
C MET A 1 -11.95 14.18 25.08
N GLU A 2 -12.51 12.97 25.07
CA GLU A 2 -11.70 11.76 24.94
C GLU A 2 -11.05 11.77 23.55
N GLN A 3 -9.75 11.58 23.52
CA GLN A 3 -8.97 11.48 22.28
C GLN A 3 -9.34 10.14 21.63
N LYS A 4 -9.72 10.17 20.36
CA LYS A 4 -10.01 8.92 19.64
C LYS A 4 -8.75 8.06 19.61
N PRO A 5 -8.87 6.73 19.80
CA PRO A 5 -7.72 5.84 19.73
C PRO A 5 -7.09 5.85 18.34
N VAL A 6 -5.77 5.78 18.29
CA VAL A 6 -5.00 5.61 17.06
C VAL A 6 -4.94 4.11 16.75
N ILE A 7 -5.71 3.69 15.74
CA ILE A 7 -5.78 2.31 15.26
C ILE A 7 -5.04 2.25 13.94
N SER A 8 -3.82 1.73 13.98
CA SER A 8 -2.96 1.67 12.81
C SER A 8 -3.04 0.34 12.08
N GLY A 9 -3.00 0.41 10.75
CA GLY A 9 -3.04 -0.73 9.87
C GLY A 9 -1.81 -0.85 8.97
N LEU A 10 -1.42 -2.08 8.70
CA LEU A 10 -0.34 -2.44 7.77
C LEU A 10 -0.84 -3.53 6.82
N ILE A 11 -0.63 -3.35 5.51
CA ILE A 11 -0.87 -4.40 4.50
C ILE A 11 0.47 -5.07 4.23
N CYS A 12 0.55 -6.40 4.40
CA CYS A 12 1.82 -7.10 4.41
C CYS A 12 1.73 -8.53 3.87
N GLU A 13 2.89 -9.11 3.62
CA GLU A 13 3.06 -10.52 3.25
C GLU A 13 3.89 -11.28 4.29
N PHE A 14 4.93 -10.63 4.86
CA PHE A 14 5.89 -11.23 5.79
C PHE A 14 6.46 -12.58 5.28
N ASN A 15 7.02 -12.57 4.09
CA ASN A 15 7.45 -13.79 3.39
C ASN A 15 8.98 -13.93 3.25
N PRO A 16 9.76 -14.15 4.34
CA PRO A 16 9.38 -14.10 5.74
C PRO A 16 9.37 -12.67 6.32
N LEU A 17 8.98 -12.56 7.60
CA LEU A 17 9.18 -11.33 8.37
C LEU A 17 10.70 -11.09 8.56
N HIS A 18 11.17 -9.88 8.27
CA HIS A 18 12.58 -9.50 8.37
C HIS A 18 12.75 -8.18 9.16
N PHE A 19 13.99 -7.77 9.43
CA PHE A 19 14.29 -6.59 10.24
C PHE A 19 13.58 -5.30 9.80
N GLY A 20 13.40 -5.07 8.49
CA GLY A 20 12.65 -3.92 7.99
C GLY A 20 11.17 -3.94 8.40
N HIS A 21 10.54 -5.12 8.39
CA HIS A 21 9.17 -5.29 8.88
C HIS A 21 9.09 -5.11 10.40
N ALA A 22 10.04 -5.68 11.14
CA ALA A 22 10.12 -5.52 12.59
C ALA A 22 10.30 -4.04 12.99
N PHE A 23 11.16 -3.31 12.26
CA PHE A 23 11.34 -1.87 12.44
C PHE A 23 10.03 -1.10 12.27
N LEU A 24 9.31 -1.36 11.16
CA LEU A 24 8.04 -0.70 10.88
C LEU A 24 6.99 -1.00 11.97
N LEU A 25 6.83 -2.26 12.35
CA LEU A 25 5.91 -2.65 13.43
C LEU A 25 6.27 -2.00 14.76
N SER A 26 7.57 -1.94 15.11
CA SER A 26 8.01 -1.28 16.33
C SER A 26 7.79 0.23 16.32
N HIS A 27 7.85 0.86 15.15
CA HIS A 27 7.52 2.28 14.99
C HIS A 27 6.02 2.50 15.14
N MET A 28 5.20 1.73 14.47
CA MET A 28 3.74 1.75 14.61
C MET A 28 3.31 1.59 16.07
N ARG A 29 3.91 0.63 16.79
CA ARG A 29 3.57 0.36 18.19
C ARG A 29 3.80 1.55 19.14
N LYS A 30 4.77 2.41 18.84
CA LYS A 30 5.06 3.61 19.66
C LYS A 30 4.01 4.72 19.49
N GLU A 31 3.36 4.75 18.33
CA GLU A 31 2.46 5.83 17.93
C GLU A 31 0.98 5.42 17.92
N SER A 32 0.69 4.13 18.22
CA SER A 32 -0.64 3.55 18.07
C SER A 32 -1.11 2.85 19.34
N ASP A 33 -2.40 2.99 19.62
CA ASP A 33 -3.06 2.23 20.68
C ASP A 33 -3.28 0.77 20.24
N VAL A 34 -3.58 0.56 18.94
CA VAL A 34 -3.81 -0.76 18.34
C VAL A 34 -3.10 -0.85 16.99
N VAL A 35 -2.45 -2.00 16.73
CA VAL A 35 -1.77 -2.32 15.47
C VAL A 35 -2.41 -3.53 14.81
N ILE A 36 -2.96 -3.35 13.61
CA ILE A 36 -3.65 -4.40 12.85
C ILE A 36 -2.91 -4.67 11.53
N CYS A 37 -2.61 -5.94 11.26
CA CYS A 37 -2.01 -6.37 10.00
C CYS A 37 -3.06 -7.05 9.09
N ALA A 38 -3.20 -6.58 7.85
CA ALA A 38 -3.87 -7.31 6.77
C ALA A 38 -2.83 -8.10 5.99
N MET A 39 -2.73 -9.39 6.24
CA MET A 39 -1.63 -10.24 5.75
C MET A 39 -2.13 -11.22 4.68
N SER A 40 -1.36 -11.40 3.60
CA SER A 40 -1.64 -12.44 2.60
C SER A 40 -1.64 -13.83 3.24
N GLY A 41 -2.56 -14.69 2.76
CA GLY A 41 -2.70 -16.07 3.21
C GLY A 41 -1.56 -16.99 2.70
N PRO A 42 -1.89 -18.22 2.27
CA PRO A 42 -0.88 -19.20 1.83
C PRO A 42 -0.14 -18.78 0.54
N PHE A 43 -0.72 -17.84 -0.22
CA PHE A 43 -0.13 -17.32 -1.45
C PHE A 43 0.13 -15.82 -1.33
N VAL A 44 1.26 -15.37 -1.92
CA VAL A 44 1.69 -13.98 -1.95
C VAL A 44 1.34 -13.31 -3.29
N GLN A 45 1.49 -11.99 -3.39
CA GLN A 45 1.06 -11.19 -4.53
C GLN A 45 1.63 -11.66 -5.87
N ARG A 46 2.83 -12.21 -5.88
CA ARG A 46 3.47 -12.77 -7.09
C ARG A 46 2.90 -14.10 -7.55
N GLY A 47 1.88 -14.64 -6.86
CA GLY A 47 1.27 -15.93 -7.19
C GLY A 47 2.05 -17.14 -6.69
N GLU A 48 3.05 -16.92 -5.85
CA GLU A 48 3.89 -17.97 -5.27
C GLU A 48 3.34 -18.42 -3.92
N ALA A 49 3.62 -19.67 -3.55
CA ALA A 49 3.36 -20.14 -2.20
C ALA A 49 4.30 -19.42 -1.21
N ALA A 50 3.76 -18.99 -0.08
CA ALA A 50 4.57 -18.38 0.96
C ALA A 50 5.53 -19.41 1.58
N LEU A 51 6.73 -18.97 1.98
CA LEU A 51 7.78 -19.81 2.58
C LEU A 51 7.32 -20.46 3.89
N LEU A 52 6.48 -19.77 4.67
CA LEU A 52 5.97 -20.23 5.95
C LEU A 52 4.45 -20.22 5.94
N SER A 53 3.85 -21.05 6.79
CA SER A 53 2.41 -21.07 6.95
C SER A 53 1.87 -19.67 7.37
N PRO A 54 0.63 -19.33 7.03
CA PRO A 54 0.02 -18.08 7.48
C PRO A 54 0.04 -17.93 9.01
N TRP A 55 -0.13 -19.03 9.73
CA TRP A 55 -0.14 -19.05 11.19
C TRP A 55 1.22 -18.66 11.77
N ALA A 56 2.31 -19.27 11.27
CA ALA A 56 3.67 -18.93 11.71
C ALA A 56 4.02 -17.46 11.43
N ARG A 57 3.62 -16.93 10.26
CA ARG A 57 3.84 -15.52 9.91
C ARG A 57 3.00 -14.57 10.78
N ALA A 58 1.76 -14.94 11.10
CA ALA A 58 0.92 -14.18 12.02
C ALA A 58 1.50 -14.16 13.43
N GLU A 59 1.98 -15.29 13.92
CA GLU A 59 2.64 -15.39 15.22
C GLU A 59 3.88 -14.49 15.31
N MET A 60 4.71 -14.48 14.26
CA MET A 60 5.85 -13.56 14.16
C MET A 60 5.42 -12.09 14.21
N ALA A 61 4.33 -11.72 13.55
CA ALA A 61 3.81 -10.35 13.58
C ALA A 61 3.29 -9.97 14.97
N LEU A 62 2.60 -10.86 15.65
CA LEU A 62 2.12 -10.65 17.03
C LEU A 62 3.30 -10.46 18.00
N TRP A 63 4.37 -11.27 17.89
CA TRP A 63 5.58 -11.10 18.70
C TRP A 63 6.30 -9.77 18.42
N GLN A 64 6.13 -9.21 17.22
CA GLN A 64 6.72 -7.91 16.85
C GLN A 64 5.81 -6.71 17.19
N GLY A 65 4.68 -6.93 17.87
CA GLY A 65 3.84 -5.86 18.38
C GLY A 65 2.54 -5.60 17.62
N ALA A 66 2.15 -6.46 16.68
CA ALA A 66 0.79 -6.45 16.16
C ALA A 66 -0.18 -6.98 17.22
N ASP A 67 -1.38 -6.39 17.31
CA ASP A 67 -2.45 -6.85 18.20
C ASP A 67 -3.41 -7.81 17.48
N LEU A 68 -3.54 -7.66 16.17
CA LEU A 68 -4.43 -8.46 15.34
C LEU A 68 -3.83 -8.69 13.95
N VAL A 69 -3.91 -9.92 13.47
CA VAL A 69 -3.56 -10.27 12.09
C VAL A 69 -4.79 -10.82 11.39
N LEU A 70 -5.22 -10.15 10.34
CA LEU A 70 -6.34 -10.54 9.49
C LEU A 70 -5.80 -11.13 8.19
N MET A 71 -6.38 -12.22 7.73
CA MET A 71 -5.99 -12.83 6.46
C MET A 71 -6.69 -12.12 5.30
N LEU A 72 -5.89 -11.55 4.40
CA LEU A 72 -6.39 -10.98 3.15
C LEU A 72 -6.93 -12.11 2.26
N PRO A 73 -8.16 -12.00 1.73
CA PRO A 73 -8.71 -13.03 0.84
C PRO A 73 -7.81 -13.26 -0.38
N VAL A 74 -7.66 -14.53 -0.76
CA VAL A 74 -6.73 -14.95 -1.83
C VAL A 74 -6.99 -14.23 -3.16
N SER A 75 -8.23 -13.89 -3.46
CA SER A 75 -8.62 -13.13 -4.66
C SER A 75 -8.03 -11.71 -4.73
N PHE A 76 -7.67 -11.15 -3.58
CA PHE A 76 -6.92 -9.90 -3.49
C PHE A 76 -5.42 -10.16 -3.34
N ALA A 77 -5.02 -11.10 -2.50
CA ALA A 77 -3.62 -11.41 -2.23
C ALA A 77 -2.82 -11.78 -3.49
N MET A 78 -3.41 -12.54 -4.42
CA MET A 78 -2.78 -12.98 -5.68
C MET A 78 -3.07 -12.05 -6.86
N SER A 79 -3.43 -10.80 -6.64
CA SER A 79 -3.79 -9.88 -7.71
C SER A 79 -2.71 -8.83 -7.96
N GLY A 80 -2.85 -8.06 -9.06
CA GLY A 80 -1.97 -6.90 -9.31
C GLY A 80 -2.08 -5.85 -8.19
N ALA A 81 -1.09 -4.96 -8.12
CA ALA A 81 -0.91 -3.99 -7.03
C ALA A 81 -2.19 -3.19 -6.71
N GLU A 82 -2.93 -2.76 -7.72
CA GLU A 82 -4.19 -2.02 -7.53
C GLU A 82 -5.26 -2.82 -6.76
N ARG A 83 -5.51 -4.07 -7.17
CA ARG A 83 -6.49 -4.93 -6.48
C ARG A 83 -6.03 -5.37 -5.11
N PHE A 84 -4.74 -5.67 -4.97
CA PHE A 84 -4.12 -5.98 -3.69
C PHE A 84 -4.31 -4.83 -2.70
N ALA A 85 -3.94 -3.62 -3.10
CA ALA A 85 -4.12 -2.40 -2.31
C ALA A 85 -5.59 -2.16 -1.94
N ARG A 86 -6.49 -2.27 -2.92
CA ARG A 86 -7.93 -2.10 -2.69
C ARG A 86 -8.47 -3.09 -1.66
N GLY A 87 -8.08 -4.37 -1.74
CA GLY A 87 -8.49 -5.39 -0.78
C GLY A 87 -7.99 -5.12 0.62
N GLY A 88 -6.70 -4.76 0.75
CA GLY A 88 -6.07 -4.46 2.03
C GLY A 88 -6.66 -3.22 2.71
N VAL A 89 -6.79 -2.12 1.97
CA VAL A 89 -7.39 -0.87 2.47
C VAL A 89 -8.85 -1.08 2.86
N SER A 90 -9.63 -1.80 2.04
CA SER A 90 -11.03 -2.12 2.36
C SER A 90 -11.16 -2.95 3.64
N LEU A 91 -10.30 -3.96 3.81
CA LEU A 91 -10.30 -4.81 5.00
C LEU A 91 -9.95 -4.01 6.26
N LEU A 92 -8.88 -3.22 6.21
CA LEU A 92 -8.41 -2.41 7.35
C LEU A 92 -9.43 -1.32 7.72
N SER A 93 -9.95 -0.58 6.74
CA SER A 93 -11.00 0.42 6.97
C SER A 93 -12.27 -0.21 7.57
N GLY A 94 -12.67 -1.38 7.08
CA GLY A 94 -13.85 -2.10 7.56
C GLY A 94 -13.77 -2.55 9.01
N VAL A 95 -12.58 -2.70 9.58
CA VAL A 95 -12.36 -3.06 10.99
C VAL A 95 -11.99 -1.86 11.88
N GLY A 96 -12.10 -0.63 11.35
CA GLY A 96 -11.96 0.59 12.13
C GLY A 96 -10.54 1.16 12.20
N VAL A 97 -9.60 0.70 11.38
CA VAL A 97 -8.29 1.36 11.22
C VAL A 97 -8.51 2.80 10.77
N ASN A 98 -7.75 3.73 11.35
CA ASN A 98 -7.78 5.15 11.01
C ASN A 98 -6.43 5.71 10.50
N THR A 99 -5.35 4.95 10.64
CA THR A 99 -4.02 5.33 10.14
C THR A 99 -3.41 4.15 9.38
N LEU A 100 -2.96 4.38 8.15
CA LEU A 100 -2.34 3.36 7.31
C LEU A 100 -0.83 3.57 7.25
N TYR A 101 -0.07 2.58 7.66
CA TYR A 101 1.39 2.57 7.56
C TYR A 101 1.85 1.70 6.39
N PHE A 102 2.88 2.13 5.72
CA PHE A 102 3.59 1.35 4.69
C PHE A 102 5.01 1.85 4.52
N GLY A 103 5.92 0.96 4.11
CA GLY A 103 7.27 1.34 3.72
C GLY A 103 7.30 1.90 2.30
N SER A 104 8.18 2.87 2.05
CA SER A 104 8.43 3.42 0.72
C SER A 104 9.91 3.75 0.54
N GLU A 105 10.38 3.73 -0.69
CA GLU A 105 11.76 4.13 -0.99
C GLU A 105 11.97 5.64 -0.83
N CYS A 106 10.91 6.42 -1.04
CA CYS A 106 11.01 7.88 -0.95
C CYS A 106 10.83 8.42 0.48
N GLY A 107 10.17 7.69 1.39
CA GLY A 107 9.89 8.14 2.75
C GLY A 107 8.91 9.32 2.88
N HIS A 108 8.16 9.67 1.83
CA HIS A 108 7.26 10.82 1.76
C HIS A 108 5.85 10.41 1.35
N ALA A 109 5.00 10.06 2.32
CA ALA A 109 3.62 9.62 2.06
C ALA A 109 2.80 10.70 1.33
N GLU A 110 3.00 11.97 1.66
CA GLU A 110 2.29 13.10 1.03
C GLU A 110 2.57 13.18 -0.48
N LYS A 111 3.81 12.89 -0.91
CA LYS A 111 4.18 12.88 -2.33
C LYS A 111 3.55 11.72 -3.08
N LEU A 112 3.47 10.56 -2.44
CA LEU A 112 2.78 9.40 -3.03
C LEU A 112 1.28 9.63 -3.12
N ASP A 113 0.67 10.31 -2.15
CA ASP A 113 -0.75 10.67 -2.17
C ASP A 113 -1.05 11.77 -3.21
N GLU A 114 -0.17 12.77 -3.38
CA GLU A 114 -0.25 13.76 -4.47
C GLU A 114 -0.22 13.06 -5.84
N LEU A 115 0.72 12.13 -6.03
CA LEU A 115 0.84 11.36 -7.26
C LEU A 115 -0.39 10.46 -7.49
N ALA A 116 -0.92 9.81 -6.44
CA ALA A 116 -2.15 9.03 -6.50
C ALA A 116 -3.35 9.89 -6.94
N SER A 117 -3.47 11.09 -6.38
CA SER A 117 -4.51 12.05 -6.75
C SER A 117 -4.43 12.43 -8.23
N PHE A 118 -3.22 12.72 -8.72
CA PHE A 118 -2.99 13.03 -10.14
C PHE A 118 -3.36 11.85 -11.04
N LEU A 119 -2.92 10.62 -10.70
CA LEU A 119 -3.20 9.41 -11.49
C LEU A 119 -4.70 9.06 -11.57
N LEU A 120 -5.51 9.54 -10.63
CA LEU A 120 -6.97 9.40 -10.65
C LEU A 120 -7.68 10.55 -11.40
N SER A 121 -6.95 11.57 -11.84
CA SER A 121 -7.54 12.78 -12.42
C SER A 121 -7.83 12.65 -13.94
N PRO A 122 -8.79 13.42 -14.47
CA PRO A 122 -8.99 13.57 -15.92
C PRO A 122 -7.75 14.12 -16.64
N THR A 123 -6.97 14.96 -15.98
CA THR A 123 -5.72 15.54 -16.50
C THR A 123 -4.71 14.46 -16.84
N PHE A 124 -4.54 13.45 -15.96
CA PHE A 124 -3.69 12.30 -16.24
C PHE A 124 -4.17 11.52 -17.46
N SER A 125 -5.47 11.25 -17.56
CA SER A 125 -6.04 10.53 -18.72
C SER A 125 -5.79 11.27 -20.03
N SER A 126 -5.84 12.59 -20.03
CA SER A 126 -5.55 13.43 -21.18
C SER A 126 -4.06 13.43 -21.54
N ALA A 127 -3.18 13.51 -20.55
CA ALA A 127 -1.73 13.47 -20.73
C ALA A 127 -1.22 12.08 -21.18
N LEU A 128 -1.89 11.00 -20.77
CA LEU A 128 -1.52 9.62 -21.07
C LEU A 128 -1.79 9.25 -22.54
N ARG A 129 -2.92 9.68 -23.09
CA ARG A 129 -3.40 9.28 -24.43
C ARG A 129 -2.38 9.49 -25.55
N PRO A 130 -1.69 10.63 -25.69
CA PRO A 130 -0.71 10.84 -26.75
C PRO A 130 0.44 9.82 -26.72
N PHE A 131 0.89 9.42 -25.53
CA PHE A 131 1.98 8.45 -25.38
C PHE A 131 1.54 7.03 -25.71
N LEU A 132 0.31 6.65 -25.36
CA LEU A 132 -0.28 5.37 -25.78
C LEU A 132 -0.47 5.31 -27.31
N ALA A 133 -0.90 6.42 -27.94
CA ALA A 133 -1.05 6.52 -29.39
C ALA A 133 0.29 6.37 -30.14
N GLN A 134 1.42 6.66 -29.49
CA GLN A 134 2.77 6.43 -30.01
C GLN A 134 3.24 4.96 -29.84
N GLY A 135 2.41 4.08 -29.28
CA GLY A 135 2.75 2.67 -29.09
C GLY A 135 3.57 2.36 -27.84
N LEU A 136 3.72 3.31 -26.90
CA LEU A 136 4.40 3.04 -25.63
C LEU A 136 3.58 2.05 -24.78
N SER A 137 4.27 1.22 -23.98
CA SER A 137 3.61 0.42 -22.96
C SER A 137 2.93 1.34 -21.93
N PHE A 138 1.89 0.85 -21.25
CA PHE A 138 1.19 1.63 -20.23
C PHE A 138 2.15 2.18 -19.16
N ALA A 139 3.11 1.38 -18.71
CA ALA A 139 4.08 1.81 -17.71
C ALA A 139 4.94 2.98 -18.22
N ALA A 140 5.48 2.89 -19.45
CA ALA A 140 6.28 3.94 -20.06
C ALA A 140 5.44 5.20 -20.34
N ALA A 141 4.22 5.04 -20.85
CA ALA A 141 3.31 6.15 -21.12
C ALA A 141 2.91 6.86 -19.81
N ARG A 142 2.64 6.11 -18.73
CA ARG A 142 2.35 6.64 -17.40
C ARG A 142 3.51 7.49 -16.89
N THR A 143 4.74 6.98 -16.93
CA THR A 143 5.93 7.71 -16.48
C THR A 143 6.11 9.01 -17.28
N LYS A 144 5.96 8.97 -18.61
CA LYS A 144 6.05 10.16 -19.46
C LYS A 144 4.94 11.19 -19.18
N ALA A 145 3.72 10.74 -18.95
CA ALA A 145 2.61 11.63 -18.62
C ALA A 145 2.82 12.32 -17.26
N VAL A 146 3.33 11.59 -16.26
CA VAL A 146 3.69 12.16 -14.95
C VAL A 146 4.85 13.16 -15.12
N GLN A 147 5.91 12.78 -15.83
CA GLN A 147 7.05 13.65 -16.10
C GLN A 147 6.65 14.97 -16.78
N GLN A 148 5.75 14.89 -17.75
CA GLN A 148 5.27 16.07 -18.49
C GLN A 148 4.48 17.06 -17.61
N VAL A 149 3.69 16.56 -16.66
CA VAL A 149 2.75 17.39 -15.87
C VAL A 149 3.29 17.75 -14.51
N LEU A 150 3.92 16.80 -13.82
CA LEU A 150 4.40 16.94 -12.44
C LEU A 150 5.93 17.06 -12.32
N GLY A 151 6.65 16.86 -13.42
CA GLY A 151 8.11 16.92 -13.43
C GLY A 151 8.80 15.57 -13.22
N GLU A 152 10.12 15.58 -13.39
CA GLU A 152 10.96 14.38 -13.37
C GLU A 152 11.06 13.75 -11.99
N ASP A 153 11.14 14.54 -10.94
CA ASP A 153 11.21 14.08 -9.55
C ASP A 153 9.99 13.24 -9.16
N MET A 154 8.79 13.70 -9.54
CA MET A 154 7.55 12.94 -9.29
C MET A 154 7.48 11.67 -10.12
N ALA A 155 7.97 11.68 -11.35
CA ALA A 155 8.02 10.50 -12.20
C ALA A 155 9.00 9.43 -11.64
N HIS A 156 10.06 9.86 -10.95
CA HIS A 156 11.02 8.95 -10.31
C HIS A 156 10.37 8.06 -9.23
N PHE A 157 9.37 8.55 -8.52
CA PHE A 157 8.63 7.75 -7.51
C PHE A 157 7.88 6.54 -8.09
N LEU A 158 7.63 6.53 -9.39
CA LEU A 158 7.01 5.38 -10.07
C LEU A 158 7.95 4.18 -10.25
N LEU A 159 9.24 4.32 -10.00
CA LEU A 159 10.25 3.29 -10.27
C LEU A 159 10.45 2.32 -9.09
N GLY A 160 10.15 2.73 -7.86
CA GLY A 160 10.30 1.90 -6.66
C GLY A 160 9.13 0.92 -6.48
N PRO A 161 9.36 -0.36 -6.18
CA PRO A 161 8.28 -1.32 -5.95
C PRO A 161 7.42 -0.95 -4.73
N ASN A 162 8.01 -0.50 -3.62
CA ASN A 162 7.24 -0.07 -2.44
C ASN A 162 6.54 1.27 -2.68
N ASN A 163 7.17 2.23 -3.39
CA ASN A 163 6.50 3.44 -3.83
C ASN A 163 5.28 3.11 -4.69
N THR A 164 5.40 2.16 -5.62
CA THR A 164 4.29 1.72 -6.47
C THR A 164 3.13 1.19 -5.62
N LEU A 165 3.41 0.35 -4.63
CA LEU A 165 2.38 -0.12 -3.68
C LEU A 165 1.81 1.02 -2.85
N GLY A 166 2.65 1.92 -2.33
CA GLY A 166 2.22 3.11 -1.59
C GLY A 166 1.26 3.98 -2.39
N ILE A 167 1.56 4.24 -3.67
CA ILE A 167 0.66 4.96 -4.59
C ILE A 167 -0.68 4.23 -4.73
N GLU A 168 -0.67 2.90 -4.88
CA GLU A 168 -1.92 2.13 -4.99
C GLU A 168 -2.71 2.13 -3.68
N TYR A 169 -2.05 2.16 -2.50
CA TYR A 169 -2.73 2.34 -1.21
C TYR A 169 -3.39 3.71 -1.12
N CYS A 170 -2.71 4.78 -1.53
CA CYS A 170 -3.27 6.14 -1.56
C CYS A 170 -4.46 6.22 -2.54
N LYS A 171 -4.36 5.63 -3.75
CA LYS A 171 -5.47 5.53 -4.70
C LYS A 171 -6.66 4.78 -4.10
N ALA A 172 -6.42 3.64 -3.44
CA ALA A 172 -7.46 2.86 -2.79
C ALA A 172 -8.13 3.65 -1.66
N ASN A 173 -7.36 4.33 -0.80
CA ASN A 173 -7.85 5.20 0.26
C ASN A 173 -8.83 6.26 -0.28
N ARG A 174 -8.45 6.93 -1.38
CA ARG A 174 -9.28 7.95 -2.04
C ARG A 174 -10.52 7.37 -2.70
N THR A 175 -10.38 6.30 -3.48
CA THR A 175 -11.49 5.72 -4.26
C THR A 175 -12.53 5.00 -3.38
N LEU A 176 -12.12 4.44 -2.26
CA LEU A 176 -13.00 3.82 -1.26
C LEU A 176 -13.56 4.82 -0.25
N GLN A 177 -13.09 6.07 -0.28
CA GLN A 177 -13.41 7.09 0.74
C GLN A 177 -13.14 6.57 2.17
N ALA A 178 -12.03 5.85 2.33
CA ALA A 178 -11.70 5.21 3.60
C ALA A 178 -11.20 6.21 4.66
N HIS A 179 -10.75 7.41 4.24
CA HIS A 179 -10.31 8.51 5.10
C HIS A 179 -9.22 8.13 6.10
N LEU A 180 -8.33 7.21 5.73
CA LEU A 180 -7.18 6.84 6.54
C LEU A 180 -6.12 7.94 6.48
N SER A 181 -5.54 8.29 7.63
CA SER A 181 -4.28 9.04 7.68
C SER A 181 -3.14 8.18 7.10
N LEU A 182 -2.12 8.80 6.52
CA LEU A 182 -1.01 8.11 5.85
C LEU A 182 0.31 8.47 6.54
#